data_2fc86e08908ec77e5aa59673d19a63cb
#
_entry.id   2fc86e08908ec77e5aa59673d19a63cb
#
_cell.length_a   1.000
_cell.length_b   1.000
_cell.length_c   1.000
_cell.angle_alpha   90.00
_cell.angle_beta   90.00
_cell.angle_gamma   90.00
#
_symmetry.space_group_name_H-M   'P 1'
#
loop_
_entity.id
_entity.type
_entity.pdbx_description
1 polymer ?
#
loop_
_entity_poly.entity_id
_entity_poly.type
_entity_poly.pdbx_seq_one_letter_code
_entity_poly.pdbx_strand_id
1 'polypeptide(L)'
;SYGFQQPPRFKGITVRNLLTIASGDENLSKDKCCKYLTQVGLCANDYLDREVDVSLSGGEVKRIEIATLLARGSELMIFDEPEAGIDLWSFARLTETFEQLRRQETATMIIISHQERIIQLADEIVVVGGGELMHRGSTKEIFPLIMADTLGSCPVLNK
;
A
#
# COMPACT_ATOMS: atom_id res chain seq x y z
N SER A 1 -11.11 5.21 1.32
CA SER A 1 -10.90 3.75 1.44
C SER A 1 -9.76 3.44 2.38
N TYR A 2 -9.74 2.24 2.94
CA TYR A 2 -8.76 1.79 3.91
C TYR A 2 -8.21 0.41 3.51
N GLY A 3 -6.90 0.29 3.42
CA GLY A 3 -6.17 -0.97 3.22
C GLY A 3 -5.64 -1.48 4.55
N PHE A 4 -6.06 -2.66 4.94
CA PHE A 4 -5.76 -3.26 6.24
C PHE A 4 -4.32 -3.81 6.30
N GLN A 5 -3.70 -3.79 7.46
CA GLN A 5 -2.42 -4.48 7.69
C GLN A 5 -2.53 -5.99 7.36
N GLN A 6 -3.63 -6.61 7.76
CA GLN A 6 -3.98 -7.99 7.40
C GLN A 6 -5.28 -8.01 6.58
N PRO A 7 -5.19 -8.12 5.25
CA PRO A 7 -6.36 -8.11 4.40
C PRO A 7 -7.27 -9.31 4.65
N PRO A 8 -8.60 -9.10 4.60
CA PRO A 8 -9.55 -10.20 4.72
C PRO A 8 -9.49 -11.15 3.53
N ARG A 9 -9.84 -12.41 3.75
CA ARG A 9 -9.97 -13.44 2.72
C ARG A 9 -11.45 -13.75 2.50
N PHE A 10 -11.82 -14.01 1.25
CA PHE A 10 -13.21 -14.19 0.85
C PHE A 10 -13.37 -15.50 0.07
N LYS A 11 -13.89 -16.55 0.73
CA LYS A 11 -14.19 -17.81 0.05
C LYS A 11 -15.32 -17.61 -0.97
N GLY A 12 -15.15 -18.16 -2.17
CA GLY A 12 -16.15 -18.07 -3.24
C GLY A 12 -16.15 -16.74 -3.99
N ILE A 13 -15.22 -15.82 -3.69
CA ILE A 13 -15.10 -14.53 -4.39
C ILE A 13 -13.76 -14.50 -5.13
N THR A 14 -13.84 -14.30 -6.46
CA THR A 14 -12.64 -14.17 -7.29
C THR A 14 -12.07 -12.76 -7.22
N VAL A 15 -10.81 -12.61 -7.64
CA VAL A 15 -10.16 -11.30 -7.80
C VAL A 15 -10.97 -10.40 -8.73
N ARG A 16 -11.51 -10.96 -9.83
CA ARG A 16 -12.41 -10.25 -10.76
C ARG A 16 -13.63 -9.69 -10.02
N ASN A 17 -14.28 -10.50 -9.21
CA ASN A 17 -15.46 -10.07 -8.45
C ASN A 17 -15.11 -8.90 -7.51
N LEU A 18 -13.99 -8.98 -6.79
CA LEU A 18 -13.54 -7.89 -5.90
C LEU A 18 -13.27 -6.60 -6.67
N LEU A 19 -12.57 -6.65 -7.80
CA LEU A 19 -12.30 -5.46 -8.62
C LEU A 19 -13.60 -4.85 -9.18
N THR A 20 -14.53 -5.69 -9.63
CA THR A 20 -15.86 -5.26 -10.12
C THR A 20 -16.65 -4.55 -9.02
N ILE A 21 -16.74 -5.16 -7.84
CA ILE A 21 -17.43 -4.56 -6.68
C ILE A 21 -16.76 -3.25 -6.27
N ALA A 22 -15.43 -3.23 -6.19
CA ALA A 22 -14.69 -2.05 -5.76
C ALA A 22 -14.84 -0.87 -6.73
N SER A 23 -14.78 -1.12 -8.04
CA SER A 23 -14.91 -0.09 -9.07
C SER A 23 -16.33 0.45 -9.23
N GLY A 24 -17.37 -0.30 -8.77
CA GLY A 24 -18.77 0.01 -9.04
C GLY A 24 -19.17 -0.15 -10.51
N ASP A 25 -18.31 -0.73 -11.36
CA ASP A 25 -18.55 -0.96 -12.79
C ASP A 25 -18.85 -2.45 -13.01
N GLU A 26 -20.15 -2.81 -13.09
CA GLU A 26 -20.58 -4.20 -13.28
C GLU A 26 -20.02 -4.85 -14.57
N ASN A 27 -19.65 -4.04 -15.56
CA ASN A 27 -19.07 -4.46 -16.82
C ASN A 27 -17.55 -4.16 -16.89
N LEU A 28 -16.84 -4.23 -15.77
CA LEU A 28 -15.41 -3.96 -15.70
C LEU A 28 -14.65 -4.81 -16.70
N SER A 29 -14.04 -4.15 -17.70
CA SER A 29 -13.33 -4.85 -18.78
C SER A 29 -12.06 -5.55 -18.25
N LYS A 30 -11.67 -6.63 -18.95
CA LYS A 30 -10.41 -7.35 -18.63
C LYS A 30 -9.21 -6.41 -18.68
N ASP A 31 -9.17 -5.43 -19.59
CA ASP A 31 -8.08 -4.47 -19.72
C ASP A 31 -7.98 -3.55 -18.51
N LYS A 32 -9.11 -3.07 -17.97
CA LYS A 32 -9.12 -2.30 -16.72
C LYS A 32 -8.63 -3.15 -15.55
N CYS A 33 -9.10 -4.39 -15.41
CA CYS A 33 -8.60 -5.32 -14.40
C CYS A 33 -7.09 -5.55 -14.53
N CYS A 34 -6.61 -5.75 -15.77
CA CYS A 34 -5.19 -5.91 -16.07
C CYS A 34 -4.39 -4.69 -15.61
N LYS A 35 -4.87 -3.48 -15.87
CA LYS A 35 -4.23 -2.24 -15.42
C LYS A 35 -4.06 -2.21 -13.90
N TYR A 36 -5.11 -2.47 -13.12
CA TYR A 36 -5.04 -2.44 -11.66
C TYR A 36 -4.09 -3.51 -11.09
N LEU A 37 -4.14 -4.74 -11.62
CA LEU A 37 -3.28 -5.83 -11.18
C LEU A 37 -1.82 -5.59 -11.55
N THR A 38 -1.54 -5.06 -12.73
CA THR A 38 -0.18 -4.74 -13.17
C THR A 38 0.46 -3.66 -12.29
N GLN A 39 -0.31 -2.68 -11.83
CA GLN A 39 0.18 -1.65 -10.90
C GLN A 39 0.74 -2.24 -9.61
N VAL A 40 0.19 -3.36 -9.14
CA VAL A 40 0.65 -4.05 -7.93
C VAL A 40 1.54 -5.26 -8.24
N GLY A 41 2.02 -5.41 -9.46
CA GLY A 41 2.92 -6.49 -9.86
C GLY A 41 2.26 -7.87 -9.97
N LEU A 42 0.97 -7.93 -10.30
CA LEU A 42 0.24 -9.17 -10.55
C LEU A 42 -0.17 -9.28 -12.03
N CYS A 43 -0.10 -10.51 -12.56
CA CYS A 43 -0.56 -10.81 -13.92
C CYS A 43 -2.07 -11.11 -13.91
N ALA A 44 -2.86 -10.39 -14.69
CA ALA A 44 -4.30 -10.61 -14.74
C ALA A 44 -4.67 -12.03 -15.22
N ASN A 45 -3.91 -12.60 -16.16
CA ASN A 45 -4.19 -13.95 -16.67
C ASN A 45 -4.05 -15.04 -15.59
N ASP A 46 -3.17 -14.81 -14.60
CA ASP A 46 -2.88 -15.79 -13.57
C ASP A 46 -3.79 -15.61 -12.34
N TYR A 47 -4.33 -14.41 -12.13
CA TYR A 47 -5.01 -14.06 -10.88
C TYR A 47 -6.50 -13.78 -11.00
N LEU A 48 -7.01 -13.27 -12.13
CA LEU A 48 -8.40 -12.76 -12.22
C LEU A 48 -9.47 -13.76 -11.80
N ASP A 49 -9.29 -15.01 -12.15
CA ASP A 49 -10.30 -16.05 -11.92
C ASP A 49 -9.97 -16.91 -10.68
N ARG A 50 -8.91 -16.54 -9.92
CA ARG A 50 -8.58 -17.17 -8.63
C ARG A 50 -9.47 -16.62 -7.52
N GLU A 51 -9.87 -17.49 -6.60
CA GLU A 51 -10.54 -17.07 -5.36
C GLU A 51 -9.54 -16.38 -4.42
N VAL A 52 -10.02 -15.39 -3.66
CA VAL A 52 -9.22 -14.69 -2.65
C VAL A 52 -9.29 -15.45 -1.33
N ASP A 53 -8.83 -16.67 -1.35
CA ASP A 53 -8.89 -17.62 -0.25
C ASP A 53 -7.50 -17.96 0.33
N VAL A 54 -7.41 -19.07 1.07
CA VAL A 54 -6.19 -19.53 1.73
C VAL A 54 -5.11 -20.02 0.75
N SER A 55 -5.42 -20.22 -0.53
CA SER A 55 -4.45 -20.64 -1.55
C SER A 55 -3.50 -19.52 -1.96
N LEU A 56 -3.87 -18.26 -1.69
CA LEU A 56 -3.04 -17.11 -1.94
C LEU A 56 -2.09 -16.85 -0.76
N SER A 57 -0.85 -16.46 -1.04
CA SER A 57 0.08 -15.98 -0.02
C SER A 57 -0.39 -14.66 0.59
N GLY A 58 0.13 -14.30 1.77
CA GLY A 58 -0.19 -13.01 2.41
C GLY A 58 0.12 -11.81 1.52
N GLY A 59 1.29 -11.83 0.85
CA GLY A 59 1.70 -10.76 -0.06
C GLY A 59 0.83 -10.67 -1.33
N GLU A 60 0.32 -11.80 -1.86
CA GLU A 60 -0.62 -11.78 -2.99
C GLU A 60 -1.96 -11.15 -2.58
N VAL A 61 -2.51 -11.54 -1.42
CA VAL A 61 -3.77 -10.96 -0.91
C VAL A 61 -3.61 -9.46 -0.66
N LYS A 62 -2.48 -9.04 -0.07
CA LYS A 62 -2.18 -7.62 0.16
C LYS A 62 -2.15 -6.82 -1.13
N ARG A 63 -1.49 -7.33 -2.18
CA ARG A 63 -1.44 -6.68 -3.50
C ARG A 63 -2.82 -6.64 -4.17
N ILE A 64 -3.61 -7.70 -4.04
CA ILE A 64 -4.99 -7.71 -4.54
C ILE A 64 -5.84 -6.66 -3.81
N GLU A 65 -5.74 -6.56 -2.48
CA GLU A 65 -6.40 -5.50 -1.72
C GLU A 65 -6.04 -4.11 -2.25
N ILE A 66 -4.75 -3.81 -2.41
CA ILE A 66 -4.29 -2.52 -2.95
C ILE A 66 -4.89 -2.28 -4.34
N ALA A 67 -4.90 -3.29 -5.23
CA ALA A 67 -5.54 -3.18 -6.54
C ALA A 67 -7.03 -2.84 -6.45
N THR A 68 -7.76 -3.37 -5.45
CA THR A 68 -9.18 -3.03 -5.23
C THR A 68 -9.35 -1.59 -4.74
N LEU A 69 -8.44 -1.07 -3.91
CA LEU A 69 -8.47 0.33 -3.47
C LEU A 69 -8.21 1.28 -4.65
N LEU A 70 -7.28 0.92 -5.54
CA LEU A 70 -7.02 1.67 -6.78
C LEU A 70 -8.22 1.64 -7.72
N ALA A 71 -8.88 0.49 -7.87
CA ALA A 71 -10.09 0.35 -8.69
C ALA A 71 -11.25 1.20 -8.16
N ARG A 72 -11.35 1.34 -6.83
CA ARG A 72 -12.37 2.18 -6.18
C ARG A 72 -12.18 3.68 -6.46
N GLY A 73 -10.93 4.14 -6.61
CA GLY A 73 -10.63 5.53 -6.96
C GLY A 73 -11.13 6.56 -5.94
N SER A 74 -10.97 6.28 -4.64
CA SER A 74 -11.43 7.18 -3.57
C SER A 74 -10.54 8.43 -3.47
N GLU A 75 -11.14 9.59 -3.15
CA GLU A 75 -10.41 10.85 -2.91
C GLU A 75 -9.47 10.79 -1.70
N LEU A 76 -9.77 9.92 -0.73
CA LEU A 76 -8.91 9.61 0.42
C LEU A 76 -8.64 8.11 0.48
N MET A 77 -7.36 7.76 0.47
CA MET A 77 -6.88 6.38 0.62
C MET A 77 -5.94 6.29 1.82
N ILE A 78 -6.20 5.32 2.69
CA ILE A 78 -5.36 5.03 3.86
C ILE A 78 -4.77 3.63 3.66
N PHE A 79 -3.47 3.50 3.80
CA PHE A 79 -2.74 2.24 3.69
C PHE A 79 -2.01 1.96 4.99
N ASP A 80 -2.30 0.80 5.58
CA ASP A 80 -1.68 0.36 6.83
C ASP A 80 -0.65 -0.74 6.53
N GLU A 81 0.63 -0.38 6.65
CA GLU A 81 1.79 -1.22 6.30
C GLU A 81 1.60 -1.96 4.96
N PRO A 82 1.44 -1.21 3.83
CA PRO A 82 1.14 -1.81 2.54
C PRO A 82 2.24 -2.74 2.03
N GLU A 83 3.44 -2.62 2.57
CA GLU A 83 4.61 -3.45 2.27
C GLU A 83 4.67 -4.77 3.03
N ALA A 84 3.85 -4.96 4.06
CA ALA A 84 3.93 -6.15 4.92
C ALA A 84 3.74 -7.46 4.13
N GLY A 85 4.74 -8.35 4.21
CA GLY A 85 4.72 -9.65 3.54
C GLY A 85 4.88 -9.62 2.02
N ILE A 86 5.27 -8.49 1.45
CA ILE A 86 5.52 -8.33 0.01
C ILE A 86 7.01 -8.57 -0.30
N ASP A 87 7.29 -9.30 -1.39
CA ASP A 87 8.65 -9.53 -1.86
C ASP A 87 9.29 -8.25 -2.46
N LEU A 88 10.62 -8.24 -2.55
CA LEU A 88 11.40 -7.07 -2.98
C LEU A 88 10.98 -6.52 -4.36
N TRP A 89 10.68 -7.39 -5.32
CA TRP A 89 10.31 -6.98 -6.69
C TRP A 89 8.92 -6.35 -6.72
N SER A 90 7.98 -6.97 -6.01
CA SER A 90 6.62 -6.46 -5.86
C SER A 90 6.59 -5.16 -5.05
N PHE A 91 7.47 -5.03 -4.04
CA PHE A 91 7.64 -3.80 -3.28
C PHE A 91 8.14 -2.64 -4.15
N ALA A 92 9.10 -2.89 -5.04
CA ALA A 92 9.57 -1.87 -5.98
C ALA A 92 8.41 -1.38 -6.87
N ARG A 93 7.60 -2.29 -7.39
CA ARG A 93 6.42 -1.96 -8.20
C ARG A 93 5.37 -1.17 -7.41
N LEU A 94 5.12 -1.55 -6.17
CA LEU A 94 4.20 -0.83 -5.28
C LEU A 94 4.68 0.60 -5.02
N THR A 95 5.97 0.79 -4.77
CA THR A 95 6.59 2.11 -4.58
C THR A 95 6.40 3.00 -5.83
N GLU A 96 6.65 2.45 -7.02
CA GLU A 96 6.39 3.16 -8.29
C GLU A 96 4.92 3.57 -8.43
N THR A 97 3.99 2.70 -8.00
CA THR A 97 2.56 2.99 -8.05
C THR A 97 2.19 4.15 -7.12
N PHE A 98 2.69 4.16 -5.89
CA PHE A 98 2.46 5.29 -4.98
C PHE A 98 3.05 6.60 -5.51
N GLU A 99 4.24 6.55 -6.11
CA GLU A 99 4.84 7.72 -6.76
C GLU A 99 3.98 8.24 -7.91
N GLN A 100 3.43 7.36 -8.75
CA GLN A 100 2.54 7.73 -9.84
C GLN A 100 1.23 8.37 -9.33
N LEU A 101 0.61 7.79 -8.30
CA LEU A 101 -0.60 8.33 -7.68
C LEU A 101 -0.35 9.72 -7.08
N ARG A 102 0.77 9.90 -6.39
CA ARG A 102 1.18 11.20 -5.85
C ARG A 102 1.29 12.25 -6.96
N ARG A 103 1.93 11.92 -8.08
CA ARG A 103 2.10 12.86 -9.22
C ARG A 103 0.78 13.22 -9.91
N GLN A 104 -0.24 12.37 -9.83
CA GLN A 104 -1.54 12.61 -10.44
C GLN A 104 -2.40 13.60 -9.63
N GLU A 105 -2.08 13.79 -8.34
CA GLU A 105 -2.81 14.68 -7.40
C GLU A 105 -4.33 14.44 -7.36
N THR A 106 -4.76 13.22 -7.74
CA THR A 106 -6.19 12.86 -7.81
C THR A 106 -6.77 12.41 -6.48
N ALA A 107 -5.90 12.10 -5.50
CA ALA A 107 -6.33 11.62 -4.19
C ALA A 107 -5.31 11.99 -3.11
N THR A 108 -5.80 12.15 -1.89
CA THR A 108 -4.98 12.24 -0.68
C THR A 108 -4.65 10.82 -0.21
N MET A 109 -3.37 10.56 0.06
CA MET A 109 -2.92 9.28 0.60
C MET A 109 -2.36 9.47 2.01
N ILE A 110 -2.79 8.62 2.93
CA ILE A 110 -2.17 8.45 4.26
C ILE A 110 -1.54 7.05 4.26
N ILE A 111 -0.24 6.97 4.46
CA ILE A 111 0.47 5.69 4.47
C ILE A 111 1.16 5.54 5.82
N ILE A 112 0.82 4.49 6.55
CA ILE A 112 1.52 4.07 7.76
C ILE A 112 2.58 3.08 7.32
N SER A 113 3.86 3.40 7.51
CA SER A 113 4.96 2.58 7.02
C SER A 113 6.23 2.79 7.83
N HIS A 114 7.05 1.75 7.91
CA HIS A 114 8.41 1.80 8.46
C HIS A 114 9.48 1.75 7.36
N GLN A 115 9.07 1.68 6.09
CA GLN A 115 9.98 1.55 4.96
C GLN A 115 10.48 2.92 4.49
N GLU A 116 11.77 3.12 4.54
CA GLU A 116 12.44 4.36 4.15
C GLU A 116 11.98 4.87 2.78
N ARG A 117 11.90 3.98 1.78
CA ARG A 117 11.49 4.33 0.42
C ARG A 117 10.06 4.89 0.33
N ILE A 118 9.15 4.37 1.16
CA ILE A 118 7.77 4.87 1.22
C ILE A 118 7.74 6.21 1.96
N ILE A 119 8.45 6.31 3.09
CA ILE A 119 8.52 7.54 3.88
C ILE A 119 9.07 8.71 3.05
N GLN A 120 10.08 8.46 2.22
CA GLN A 120 10.67 9.46 1.32
C GLN A 120 9.71 9.95 0.22
N LEU A 121 8.65 9.21 -0.11
CA LEU A 121 7.63 9.66 -1.07
C LEU A 121 6.65 10.67 -0.47
N ALA A 122 6.57 10.80 0.85
CA ALA A 122 5.60 11.67 1.49
C ALA A 122 5.90 13.15 1.23
N ASP A 123 4.86 13.97 1.13
CA ASP A 123 4.99 15.43 1.14
C ASP A 123 5.14 15.93 2.58
N GLU A 124 4.40 15.30 3.51
CA GLU A 124 4.41 15.59 4.93
C GLU A 124 4.56 14.29 5.73
N ILE A 125 5.37 14.32 6.78
CA ILE A 125 5.54 13.21 7.71
C ILE A 125 4.95 13.60 9.06
N VAL A 126 4.22 12.67 9.65
CA VAL A 126 3.68 12.74 11.00
C VAL A 126 4.27 11.59 11.82
N VAL A 127 5.01 11.92 12.86
CA VAL A 127 5.61 10.94 13.78
C VAL A 127 4.77 10.86 15.03
N VAL A 128 4.25 9.67 15.32
CA VAL A 128 3.46 9.39 16.53
C VAL A 128 4.22 8.40 17.40
N GLY A 129 4.36 8.70 18.69
CA GLY A 129 5.02 7.84 19.65
C GLY A 129 4.40 7.99 21.04
N GLY A 130 4.26 6.88 21.80
CA GLY A 130 3.67 6.90 23.11
C GLY A 130 2.22 7.42 23.18
N GLY A 131 1.51 7.40 22.05
CA GLY A 131 0.15 7.96 21.94
C GLY A 131 0.09 9.47 21.71
N GLU A 132 1.23 10.12 21.47
CA GLU A 132 1.33 11.56 21.26
C GLU A 132 1.95 11.89 19.91
N LEU A 133 1.64 13.09 19.41
CA LEU A 133 2.28 13.65 18.21
C LEU A 133 3.70 14.13 18.58
N MET A 134 4.72 13.43 18.09
CA MET A 134 6.11 13.76 18.37
C MET A 134 6.65 14.83 17.40
N HIS A 135 6.46 14.62 16.11
CA HIS A 135 6.92 15.53 15.05
C HIS A 135 5.90 15.60 13.92
N ARG A 136 5.86 16.74 13.24
CA ARG A 136 5.09 16.96 12.02
C ARG A 136 5.79 17.99 11.15
N GLY A 137 5.93 17.72 9.86
CA GLY A 137 6.54 18.65 8.91
C GLY A 137 6.82 18.01 7.56
N SER A 138 7.49 18.75 6.69
CA SER A 138 7.89 18.24 5.38
C SER A 138 8.87 17.07 5.49
N THR A 139 8.90 16.21 4.46
CA THR A 139 9.86 15.09 4.41
C THR A 139 11.30 15.56 4.56
N LYS A 140 11.65 16.71 3.99
CA LYS A 140 13.01 17.29 4.09
C LYS A 140 13.41 17.64 5.53
N GLU A 141 12.46 18.04 6.35
CA GLU A 141 12.69 18.43 7.75
C GLU A 141 12.68 17.23 8.69
N ILE A 142 11.68 16.35 8.54
CA ILE A 142 11.43 15.28 9.50
C ILE A 142 12.24 14.02 9.22
N PHE A 143 12.45 13.67 7.94
CA PHE A 143 13.15 12.44 7.59
C PHE A 143 14.58 12.35 8.19
N PRO A 144 15.41 13.39 8.17
CA PRO A 144 16.73 13.35 8.83
C PRO A 144 16.65 13.14 10.35
N LEU A 145 15.60 13.66 11.01
CA LEU A 145 15.40 13.48 12.47
C LEU A 145 15.10 12.02 12.79
N ILE A 146 14.19 11.38 12.02
CA ILE A 146 13.86 9.97 12.21
C ILE A 146 15.09 9.09 12.03
N MET A 147 15.91 9.37 11.00
CA MET A 147 17.13 8.61 10.73
C MET A 147 18.20 8.79 11.82
N ALA A 148 18.32 9.98 12.39
CA ALA A 148 19.24 10.25 13.49
C ALA A 148 18.84 9.50 14.78
N ASP A 149 17.55 9.48 15.10
CA ASP A 149 17.02 8.77 16.27
C ASP A 149 17.19 7.25 16.15
N THR A 150 17.04 6.68 14.95
CA THR A 150 17.25 5.23 14.70
C THR A 150 18.73 4.86 14.87
N LEU A 151 19.66 5.73 14.53
CA LEU A 151 21.11 5.51 14.71
C LEU A 151 21.57 5.72 16.17
N GLY A 152 20.84 6.55 16.94
CA GLY A 152 21.14 6.86 18.35
C GLY A 152 20.55 5.87 19.38
N SER A 153 19.59 5.07 19.00
CA SER A 153 18.86 4.15 19.90
C SER A 153 19.45 2.74 20.03
N CYS A 154 20.72 2.55 19.65
CA CYS A 154 21.42 1.28 19.93
C CYS A 154 21.87 1.24 21.40
N PRO A 155 21.26 0.42 22.30
CA PRO A 155 21.60 0.38 23.73
C PRO A 155 23.03 -0.09 24.03
N VAL A 156 23.77 -0.51 23.01
CA VAL A 156 25.16 -1.04 23.14
C VAL A 156 26.23 0.04 23.03
N LEU A 157 25.89 1.26 22.58
CA LEU A 157 26.85 2.34 22.40
C LEU A 157 26.87 3.37 23.55
N ASN A 158 26.02 3.21 24.56
CA ASN A 158 26.01 4.06 25.77
C ASN A 158 26.46 3.26 27.02
N LYS A 159 27.62 2.61 26.94
CA LYS A 159 28.40 2.17 28.11
C LYS A 159 29.86 2.61 27.98
#